data_839b0dfb1981ad105be6f8494885f05e
#
_entry.id   839b0dfb1981ad105be6f8494885f05e
#
_cell.length_a   1.000
_cell.length_b   1.000
_cell.length_c   1.000
_cell.angle_alpha   90.00
_cell.angle_beta   90.00
_cell.angle_gamma   90.00
#
_symmetry.space_group_name_H-M   'P 1'
#
loop_
_entity.id
_entity.type
_entity.pdbx_description
1 polymer ?
#
loop_
_entity_poly.entity_id
_entity_poly.type
_entity_poly.pdbx_seq_one_letter_code
_entity_poly.pdbx_strand_id
1 'polypeptide(L)'
;MRYLTSGESHGPQLTVIVEGVPANLEVKVEDINKEMFKRQGGYGRGRRMQIEKDTVEIVSGVRNGYTLGSPITMVVTNDDFTHWRKIMGAAPISDEERENMKRTITKPRPGHADLVGGMKYNHRDLRNVLERSSARETAACVAVGALCKVLLEQLDIEIYSRVVEIGGIKDKDFYDSETFKANLDRNDVRVIDDGIAQAMRDKIDEAKNDGDSIGGVVQVVVENMPVGVGSYVHYDRKLDGRIAQGVVSINAFKGVSFGEGFKAAEKPGSEIQDEILYNTELGYYRGSNHLGGLEGGMSNGMPIIVNGVMKPIPTLYKPLNSVDINTKEDFKATIERSDSCAVPAASIVCEHVVAFEIAKALLEEFQSNHIEQLKQQIIERRQLNIEF
;
A
#
# COMPACT_ATOMS: atom_id res chain seq x y z
N MET A 1 -7.93 -8.55 -13.91
CA MET A 1 -6.82 -8.90 -13.00
C MET A 1 -7.32 -8.99 -11.57
N ARG A 2 -6.85 -9.97 -10.78
CA ARG A 2 -7.15 -10.14 -9.35
C ARG A 2 -6.00 -10.85 -8.63
N TYR A 3 -5.96 -10.75 -7.31
CA TYR A 3 -5.02 -11.54 -6.52
C TYR A 3 -5.66 -12.06 -5.23
N LEU A 4 -5.04 -13.06 -4.64
CA LEU A 4 -5.39 -13.65 -3.36
C LEU A 4 -4.13 -13.78 -2.52
N THR A 5 -4.16 -13.33 -1.26
CA THR A 5 -3.08 -13.48 -0.30
C THR A 5 -3.44 -14.51 0.77
N SER A 6 -2.45 -15.24 1.25
CA SER A 6 -2.57 -16.16 2.39
C SER A 6 -1.32 -16.11 3.26
N GLY A 7 -1.45 -16.63 4.48
CA GLY A 7 -0.38 -16.68 5.47
C GLY A 7 -0.61 -15.73 6.65
N GLU A 8 0.08 -16.03 7.74
CA GLU A 8 0.05 -15.32 9.02
C GLU A 8 1.42 -14.69 9.31
N SER A 9 1.44 -13.66 10.16
CA SER A 9 2.66 -12.89 10.48
C SER A 9 3.83 -13.75 10.94
N HIS A 10 3.56 -14.76 11.77
CA HIS A 10 4.56 -15.70 12.26
C HIS A 10 4.32 -17.12 11.75
N GLY A 11 3.54 -17.27 10.66
CA GLY A 11 3.41 -18.51 9.92
C GLY A 11 4.67 -18.83 9.09
N PRO A 12 4.70 -19.96 8.37
CA PRO A 12 5.88 -20.41 7.62
C PRO A 12 6.23 -19.49 6.46
N GLN A 13 5.24 -18.85 5.87
CA GLN A 13 5.39 -17.98 4.69
C GLN A 13 4.15 -17.14 4.43
N LEU A 14 4.30 -16.10 3.63
CA LEU A 14 3.19 -15.46 2.93
C LEU A 14 3.17 -15.95 1.49
N THR A 15 1.98 -16.18 0.97
CA THR A 15 1.78 -16.62 -0.42
C THR A 15 0.81 -15.66 -1.10
N VAL A 16 1.11 -15.31 -2.34
CA VAL A 16 0.18 -14.58 -3.19
C VAL A 16 0.03 -15.28 -4.53
N ILE A 17 -1.20 -15.32 -5.04
CA ILE A 17 -1.51 -15.77 -6.39
C ILE A 17 -2.13 -14.59 -7.14
N VAL A 18 -1.53 -14.22 -8.28
CA VAL A 18 -2.00 -13.15 -9.16
C VAL A 18 -2.48 -13.75 -10.47
N GLU A 19 -3.68 -13.37 -10.91
CA GLU A 19 -4.29 -13.82 -12.16
C GLU A 19 -4.62 -12.64 -13.07
N GLY A 20 -4.46 -12.84 -14.39
CA GLY A 20 -4.82 -11.85 -15.41
C GLY A 20 -3.68 -10.90 -15.77
N VAL A 21 -2.43 -11.28 -15.52
CA VAL A 21 -1.25 -10.59 -16.06
C VAL A 21 -1.04 -11.03 -17.52
N PRO A 22 -0.86 -10.09 -18.47
CA PRO A 22 -0.60 -10.43 -19.86
C PRO A 22 0.63 -11.33 -20.04
N ALA A 23 0.59 -12.21 -21.04
CA ALA A 23 1.76 -13.02 -21.41
C ALA A 23 2.89 -12.15 -22.00
N ASN A 24 4.11 -12.68 -21.96
CA ASN A 24 5.33 -12.08 -22.52
C ASN A 24 5.77 -10.76 -21.85
N LEU A 25 5.26 -10.44 -20.66
CA LEU A 25 5.81 -9.39 -19.83
C LEU A 25 7.18 -9.86 -19.30
N GLU A 26 8.24 -9.11 -19.54
CA GLU A 26 9.55 -9.38 -18.94
C GLU A 26 9.50 -9.05 -17.44
N VAL A 27 9.87 -10.02 -16.60
CA VAL A 27 9.87 -9.89 -15.14
C VAL A 27 11.18 -10.40 -14.58
N LYS A 28 11.88 -9.56 -13.83
CA LYS A 28 13.06 -9.90 -13.03
C LYS A 28 12.66 -9.91 -11.55
N VAL A 29 12.93 -10.99 -10.85
CA VAL A 29 12.61 -11.09 -9.41
C VAL A 29 13.34 -10.03 -8.60
N GLU A 30 14.49 -9.57 -9.06
CA GLU A 30 15.29 -8.51 -8.47
C GLU A 30 14.53 -7.17 -8.43
N ASP A 31 13.74 -6.86 -9.45
CA ASP A 31 12.93 -5.63 -9.49
C ASP A 31 11.84 -5.68 -8.42
N ILE A 32 11.19 -6.83 -8.25
CA ILE A 32 10.23 -7.06 -7.17
C ILE A 32 10.91 -6.94 -5.80
N ASN A 33 12.06 -7.59 -5.63
CA ASN A 33 12.79 -7.59 -4.37
C ASN A 33 13.35 -6.21 -3.99
N LYS A 34 13.66 -5.36 -4.96
CA LYS A 34 14.01 -3.96 -4.72
C LYS A 34 12.87 -3.19 -4.03
N GLU A 35 11.64 -3.37 -4.47
CA GLU A 35 10.47 -2.75 -3.86
C GLU A 35 10.15 -3.36 -2.48
N MET A 36 10.32 -4.67 -2.32
CA MET A 36 10.23 -5.34 -1.03
C MET A 36 11.22 -4.76 -0.01
N PHE A 37 12.45 -4.50 -0.44
CA PHE A 37 13.47 -3.88 0.40
C PHE A 37 13.08 -2.44 0.82
N LYS A 38 12.55 -1.62 -0.08
CA LYS A 38 12.06 -0.27 0.25
C LYS A 38 10.98 -0.30 1.34
N ARG A 39 10.05 -1.27 1.26
CA ARG A 39 9.00 -1.44 2.28
C ARG A 39 9.58 -1.71 3.68
N GLN A 40 10.71 -2.38 3.78
CA GLN A 40 11.34 -2.68 5.07
C GLN A 40 12.06 -1.48 5.69
N GLY A 41 12.40 -0.47 4.89
CA GLY A 41 13.08 0.75 5.31
C GLY A 41 12.17 1.73 6.06
N GLY A 42 12.74 2.88 6.36
CA GLY A 42 12.07 4.03 6.98
C GLY A 42 12.47 4.27 8.43
N TYR A 43 12.48 5.56 8.83
CA TYR A 43 12.75 5.96 10.22
C TYR A 43 11.59 5.58 11.13
N GLY A 44 11.89 5.24 12.38
CA GLY A 44 10.89 4.83 13.37
C GLY A 44 10.54 3.33 13.37
N ARG A 45 11.22 2.53 12.52
CA ARG A 45 11.04 1.08 12.46
C ARG A 45 11.67 0.35 13.63
N GLY A 46 11.04 -0.72 14.08
CA GLY A 46 11.54 -1.58 15.16
C GLY A 46 12.71 -2.48 14.72
N ARG A 47 13.43 -3.03 15.70
CA ARG A 47 14.61 -3.89 15.48
C ARG A 47 14.31 -5.13 14.61
N ARG A 48 13.06 -5.61 14.58
CA ARG A 48 12.66 -6.76 13.77
C ARG A 48 12.97 -6.55 12.29
N MET A 49 12.76 -5.35 11.78
CA MET A 49 12.99 -5.02 10.36
C MET A 49 14.48 -5.02 9.96
N GLN A 50 15.39 -5.03 10.94
CA GLN A 50 16.84 -5.17 10.68
C GLN A 50 17.27 -6.63 10.48
N ILE A 51 16.46 -7.57 10.94
CA ILE A 51 16.75 -9.02 10.95
C ILE A 51 16.05 -9.71 9.76
N GLU A 52 14.81 -9.33 9.46
CA GLU A 52 14.01 -9.93 8.39
C GLU A 52 14.38 -9.31 7.03
N LYS A 53 14.74 -10.17 6.09
CA LYS A 53 14.90 -9.81 4.67
C LYS A 53 13.78 -10.48 3.88
N ASP A 54 12.65 -9.78 3.75
CA ASP A 54 11.55 -10.27 2.93
C ASP A 54 11.97 -10.27 1.47
N THR A 55 12.18 -11.45 0.92
CA THR A 55 12.43 -11.67 -0.51
C THR A 55 11.36 -12.54 -1.11
N VAL A 56 11.04 -12.26 -2.36
CA VAL A 56 10.05 -13.00 -3.14
C VAL A 56 10.74 -14.11 -3.92
N GLU A 57 10.14 -15.30 -3.89
CA GLU A 57 10.38 -16.38 -4.83
C GLU A 57 9.16 -16.52 -5.75
N ILE A 58 9.38 -16.52 -7.07
CA ILE A 58 8.32 -16.78 -8.06
C ILE A 58 8.31 -18.28 -8.34
N VAL A 59 7.21 -18.96 -7.99
CA VAL A 59 7.11 -20.43 -8.10
C VAL A 59 6.24 -20.90 -9.26
N SER A 60 5.49 -20.00 -9.91
CA SER A 60 4.69 -20.32 -11.09
C SER A 60 4.39 -19.08 -11.95
N GLY A 61 3.95 -19.29 -13.19
CA GLY A 61 3.44 -18.24 -14.09
C GLY A 61 4.51 -17.44 -14.83
N VAL A 62 5.80 -17.65 -14.54
CA VAL A 62 6.94 -17.03 -15.23
C VAL A 62 7.92 -18.10 -15.68
N ARG A 63 8.45 -17.97 -16.89
CA ARG A 63 9.47 -18.87 -17.45
C ARG A 63 10.47 -18.09 -18.27
N ASN A 64 11.77 -18.33 -18.04
CA ASN A 64 12.86 -17.63 -18.70
C ASN A 64 12.74 -16.08 -18.61
N GLY A 65 12.20 -15.57 -17.49
CA GLY A 65 12.01 -14.14 -17.27
C GLY A 65 10.76 -13.55 -17.92
N TYR A 66 9.85 -14.36 -18.49
CA TYR A 66 8.63 -13.86 -19.15
C TYR A 66 7.37 -14.51 -18.56
N THR A 67 6.32 -13.71 -18.40
CA THR A 67 5.01 -14.20 -17.95
C THR A 67 4.38 -15.11 -19.01
N LEU A 68 3.58 -16.08 -18.53
CA LEU A 68 2.94 -17.09 -19.39
C LEU A 68 1.45 -16.79 -19.68
N GLY A 69 0.87 -15.75 -19.04
CA GLY A 69 -0.59 -15.52 -19.04
C GLY A 69 -1.36 -16.45 -18.08
N SER A 70 -0.66 -17.36 -17.40
CA SER A 70 -1.22 -18.22 -16.35
C SER A 70 -1.05 -17.57 -14.96
N PRO A 71 -1.73 -18.07 -13.91
CA PRO A 71 -1.57 -17.53 -12.56
C PRO A 71 -0.11 -17.53 -12.09
N ILE A 72 0.33 -16.39 -11.56
CA ILE A 72 1.66 -16.19 -10.99
C ILE A 72 1.57 -16.36 -9.49
N THR A 73 2.35 -17.30 -8.96
CA THR A 73 2.46 -17.51 -7.51
C THR A 73 3.80 -16.99 -7.02
N MET A 74 3.73 -16.14 -6.00
CA MET A 74 4.90 -15.59 -5.30
C MET A 74 4.85 -15.97 -3.83
N VAL A 75 6.00 -16.28 -3.25
CA VAL A 75 6.15 -16.72 -1.86
C VAL A 75 7.18 -15.84 -1.16
N VAL A 76 6.87 -15.43 0.07
CA VAL A 76 7.79 -14.76 0.99
C VAL A 76 7.98 -15.68 2.20
N THR A 77 9.13 -16.32 2.29
CA THR A 77 9.45 -17.25 3.39
C THR A 77 9.68 -16.50 4.69
N ASN A 78 9.30 -17.08 5.82
CA ASN A 78 9.53 -16.55 7.14
C ASN A 78 10.61 -17.33 7.88
N ASP A 79 11.81 -16.80 7.92
CA ASP A 79 12.97 -17.45 8.56
C ASP A 79 12.78 -17.64 10.08
N ASP A 80 11.99 -16.76 10.73
CA ASP A 80 11.70 -16.85 12.17
C ASP A 80 10.70 -17.97 12.51
N PHE A 81 10.07 -18.62 11.53
CA PHE A 81 9.08 -19.68 11.76
C PHE A 81 9.60 -20.85 12.58
N THR A 82 10.88 -21.13 12.56
CA THR A 82 11.50 -22.18 13.39
C THR A 82 11.19 -22.00 14.88
N HIS A 83 11.14 -20.76 15.36
CA HIS A 83 10.80 -20.40 16.74
C HIS A 83 9.28 -20.36 17.01
N TRP A 84 8.47 -20.37 15.95
CA TRP A 84 7.02 -20.28 16.02
C TRP A 84 6.29 -21.59 15.67
N ARG A 85 7.02 -22.60 15.21
CA ARG A 85 6.43 -23.85 14.69
C ARG A 85 5.42 -24.49 15.64
N LYS A 86 5.68 -24.51 16.96
CA LYS A 86 4.76 -25.05 17.96
C LYS A 86 3.55 -24.17 18.20
N ILE A 87 3.64 -22.86 17.94
CA ILE A 87 2.60 -21.87 18.22
C ILE A 87 1.71 -21.68 17.00
N MET A 88 2.31 -21.60 15.79
CA MET A 88 1.66 -21.29 14.53
C MET A 88 1.63 -22.46 13.54
N GLY A 89 2.10 -23.64 13.93
CA GLY A 89 2.05 -24.83 13.09
C GLY A 89 0.62 -25.33 12.90
N ALA A 90 0.32 -25.87 11.71
CA ALA A 90 -1.00 -26.41 11.37
C ALA A 90 -1.31 -27.77 12.06
N ALA A 91 -0.30 -28.48 12.54
CA ALA A 91 -0.48 -29.78 13.20
C ALA A 91 -1.13 -29.62 14.58
N PRO A 92 -1.97 -30.58 15.02
CA PRO A 92 -2.49 -30.61 16.38
C PRO A 92 -1.38 -30.62 17.42
N ILE A 93 -1.60 -29.93 18.53
CA ILE A 93 -0.75 -30.00 19.72
C ILE A 93 -1.49 -30.73 20.85
N SER A 94 -0.78 -31.30 21.80
CA SER A 94 -1.39 -31.96 22.98
C SER A 94 -2.09 -30.91 23.87
N ASP A 95 -2.98 -31.39 24.74
CA ASP A 95 -3.67 -30.52 25.72
C ASP A 95 -2.67 -29.90 26.70
N GLU A 96 -1.62 -30.68 27.13
CA GLU A 96 -0.54 -30.18 27.96
C GLU A 96 0.26 -29.06 27.27
N GLU A 97 0.57 -29.20 25.97
CA GLU A 97 1.23 -28.14 25.19
C GLU A 97 0.34 -26.91 25.05
N ARG A 98 -0.98 -27.10 24.89
CA ARG A 98 -1.97 -26.01 24.82
C ARG A 98 -2.06 -25.21 26.10
N GLU A 99 -2.14 -25.88 27.26
CA GLU A 99 -2.19 -25.26 28.58
C GLU A 99 -0.91 -24.48 28.91
N ASN A 100 0.24 -24.98 28.45
CA ASN A 100 1.54 -24.35 28.65
C ASN A 100 1.91 -23.30 27.58
N MET A 101 1.00 -22.98 26.64
CA MET A 101 1.28 -22.04 25.57
C MET A 101 1.41 -20.61 26.07
N LYS A 102 2.63 -20.08 26.10
CA LYS A 102 2.98 -18.76 26.69
C LYS A 102 2.56 -17.55 25.85
N ARG A 103 2.05 -17.73 24.64
CA ARG A 103 1.77 -16.63 23.69
C ARG A 103 0.28 -16.47 23.37
N THR A 104 -0.60 -17.01 24.18
CA THR A 104 -2.05 -16.75 24.12
C THR A 104 -2.35 -15.30 24.45
N ILE A 105 -3.23 -14.67 23.66
CA ILE A 105 -3.63 -13.28 23.83
C ILE A 105 -5.09 -13.22 24.25
N THR A 106 -5.34 -12.68 25.46
CA THR A 106 -6.69 -12.47 26.02
C THR A 106 -7.02 -10.99 26.27
N LYS A 107 -6.01 -10.08 26.12
CA LYS A 107 -6.11 -8.65 26.39
C LYS A 107 -6.02 -7.87 25.08
N PRO A 108 -7.15 -7.57 24.41
CA PRO A 108 -7.17 -6.96 23.09
C PRO A 108 -6.59 -5.54 23.12
N ARG A 109 -6.00 -5.15 22.00
CA ARG A 109 -5.46 -3.80 21.80
C ARG A 109 -6.57 -2.88 21.28
N PRO A 110 -6.80 -1.71 21.90
CA PRO A 110 -7.68 -0.68 21.34
C PRO A 110 -7.23 -0.27 19.94
N GLY A 111 -8.20 -0.17 19.01
CA GLY A 111 -7.92 0.21 17.62
C GLY A 111 -7.30 -0.88 16.73
N HIS A 112 -7.15 -2.11 17.23
CA HIS A 112 -6.77 -3.30 16.46
C HIS A 112 -7.96 -4.22 16.20
N ALA A 113 -7.79 -5.19 15.31
CA ALA A 113 -8.84 -6.17 14.98
C ALA A 113 -9.11 -7.20 16.09
N ASP A 114 -8.25 -7.29 17.10
CA ASP A 114 -8.20 -8.38 18.08
C ASP A 114 -9.58 -8.74 18.65
N LEU A 115 -10.26 -7.80 19.29
CA LEU A 115 -11.55 -8.05 19.96
C LEU A 115 -12.66 -8.35 18.96
N VAL A 116 -12.82 -7.50 17.96
CA VAL A 116 -13.90 -7.61 16.96
C VAL A 116 -13.75 -8.89 16.14
N GLY A 117 -12.53 -9.24 15.73
CA GLY A 117 -12.23 -10.48 15.04
C GLY A 117 -12.45 -11.71 15.93
N GLY A 118 -12.06 -11.64 17.21
CA GLY A 118 -12.32 -12.68 18.20
C GLY A 118 -13.82 -12.96 18.35
N MET A 119 -14.63 -11.90 18.48
CA MET A 119 -16.09 -12.02 18.54
C MET A 119 -16.67 -12.61 17.24
N LYS A 120 -16.26 -12.10 16.09
CA LYS A 120 -16.79 -12.50 14.78
C LYS A 120 -16.55 -13.99 14.49
N TYR A 121 -15.35 -14.49 14.78
CA TYR A 121 -14.95 -15.85 14.46
C TYR A 121 -14.95 -16.79 15.67
N ASN A 122 -15.44 -16.32 16.82
CA ASN A 122 -15.50 -17.06 18.10
C ASN A 122 -14.11 -17.58 18.57
N HIS A 123 -13.06 -16.77 18.35
CA HIS A 123 -11.73 -17.08 18.85
C HIS A 123 -11.58 -16.64 20.31
N ARG A 124 -11.04 -17.52 21.17
CA ARG A 124 -10.71 -17.22 22.57
C ARG A 124 -9.23 -16.91 22.76
N ASP A 125 -8.40 -17.35 21.84
CA ASP A 125 -7.04 -16.83 21.67
C ASP A 125 -7.06 -15.79 20.55
N LEU A 126 -6.89 -14.52 20.92
CA LEU A 126 -6.91 -13.40 19.98
C LEU A 126 -5.67 -13.36 19.08
N ARG A 127 -4.66 -14.22 19.34
CA ARG A 127 -3.54 -14.43 18.43
C ARG A 127 -4.02 -14.89 17.06
N ASN A 128 -5.06 -15.71 16.98
CA ASN A 128 -5.66 -16.16 15.73
C ASN A 128 -6.14 -15.00 14.84
N VAL A 129 -6.53 -13.90 15.44
CA VAL A 129 -6.89 -12.66 14.72
C VAL A 129 -5.67 -11.81 14.42
N LEU A 130 -4.79 -11.63 15.42
CA LEU A 130 -3.61 -10.78 15.32
C LEU A 130 -2.70 -11.19 14.16
N GLU A 131 -2.46 -12.49 14.01
CA GLU A 131 -1.50 -13.02 13.05
C GLU A 131 -1.89 -12.70 11.59
N ARG A 132 -3.16 -12.82 11.24
CA ARG A 132 -3.65 -12.47 9.90
C ARG A 132 -3.90 -10.98 9.71
N SER A 133 -4.34 -10.25 10.74
CA SER A 133 -4.59 -8.81 10.68
C SER A 133 -3.33 -7.94 10.82
N SER A 134 -2.18 -8.57 10.95
CA SER A 134 -0.88 -7.91 11.04
C SER A 134 -0.51 -7.20 9.76
N ALA A 135 0.18 -6.05 9.88
CA ALA A 135 0.73 -5.33 8.74
C ALA A 135 1.80 -6.13 7.95
N ARG A 136 2.23 -7.30 8.42
CA ARG A 136 3.10 -8.20 7.67
C ARG A 136 2.47 -8.63 6.33
N GLU A 137 1.15 -8.76 6.27
CA GLU A 137 0.42 -9.08 5.03
C GLU A 137 0.72 -8.10 3.91
N THR A 138 1.03 -6.83 4.24
CA THR A 138 1.39 -5.84 3.23
C THR A 138 2.65 -6.20 2.43
N ALA A 139 3.47 -7.14 2.88
CA ALA A 139 4.59 -7.67 2.08
C ALA A 139 4.06 -8.38 0.81
N ALA A 140 2.99 -9.17 0.94
CA ALA A 140 2.33 -9.78 -0.22
C ALA A 140 1.70 -8.74 -1.15
N CYS A 141 1.08 -7.67 -0.59
CA CYS A 141 0.53 -6.57 -1.37
C CYS A 141 1.63 -5.83 -2.17
N VAL A 142 2.79 -5.59 -1.54
CA VAL A 142 3.94 -4.96 -2.22
C VAL A 142 4.50 -5.87 -3.32
N ALA A 143 4.57 -7.17 -3.12
CA ALA A 143 4.99 -8.10 -4.17
C ALA A 143 4.07 -8.04 -5.40
N VAL A 144 2.75 -7.99 -5.19
CA VAL A 144 1.76 -7.80 -6.27
C VAL A 144 1.95 -6.46 -6.96
N GLY A 145 2.02 -5.38 -6.18
CA GLY A 145 2.16 -4.03 -6.73
C GLY A 145 3.49 -3.83 -7.46
N ALA A 146 4.58 -4.46 -7.01
CA ALA A 146 5.86 -4.44 -7.70
C ALA A 146 5.77 -5.12 -9.08
N LEU A 147 5.09 -6.26 -9.19
CA LEU A 147 4.79 -6.89 -10.48
C LEU A 147 3.94 -5.95 -11.37
N CYS A 148 2.98 -5.23 -10.78
CA CYS A 148 2.18 -4.24 -11.50
C CYS A 148 3.03 -3.04 -11.96
N LYS A 149 3.98 -2.57 -11.16
CA LYS A 149 4.91 -1.50 -11.56
C LYS A 149 5.74 -1.92 -12.77
N VAL A 150 6.26 -3.15 -12.79
CA VAL A 150 6.97 -3.70 -13.96
C VAL A 150 6.09 -3.64 -15.22
N LEU A 151 4.79 -3.97 -15.10
CA LEU A 151 3.83 -3.84 -16.19
C LEU A 151 3.63 -2.37 -16.60
N LEU A 152 3.42 -1.48 -15.64
CA LEU A 152 3.15 -0.06 -15.89
C LEU A 152 4.36 0.64 -16.55
N GLU A 153 5.58 0.36 -16.09
CA GLU A 153 6.82 0.88 -16.68
C GLU A 153 6.98 0.49 -18.15
N GLN A 154 6.59 -0.74 -18.53
CA GLN A 154 6.59 -1.15 -19.92
C GLN A 154 5.52 -0.49 -20.80
N LEU A 155 4.56 0.18 -20.17
CA LEU A 155 3.50 0.97 -20.82
C LEU A 155 3.77 2.48 -20.77
N ASP A 156 4.99 2.87 -20.35
CA ASP A 156 5.39 4.26 -20.15
C ASP A 156 4.49 4.99 -19.12
N ILE A 157 4.05 4.27 -18.08
CA ILE A 157 3.29 4.81 -16.96
C ILE A 157 4.17 4.71 -15.72
N GLU A 158 4.46 5.84 -15.11
CA GLU A 158 5.30 5.92 -13.92
C GLU A 158 4.45 6.08 -12.66
N ILE A 159 4.89 5.43 -11.58
CA ILE A 159 4.26 5.55 -10.25
C ILE A 159 5.32 5.67 -9.17
N TYR A 160 5.13 6.62 -8.26
CA TYR A 160 6.03 6.88 -7.15
C TYR A 160 5.30 7.53 -5.98
N SER A 161 5.92 7.49 -4.80
CA SER A 161 5.30 7.99 -3.56
C SER A 161 6.27 8.74 -2.66
N ARG A 162 5.69 9.54 -1.77
CA ARG A 162 6.39 10.23 -0.70
C ARG A 162 5.55 10.30 0.57
N VAL A 163 6.17 10.74 1.65
CA VAL A 163 5.47 11.18 2.85
C VAL A 163 5.16 12.68 2.72
N VAL A 164 3.97 13.09 3.13
CA VAL A 164 3.52 14.49 3.17
C VAL A 164 3.50 15.02 4.60
N GLU A 165 3.11 14.17 5.55
CA GLU A 165 2.95 14.58 6.94
C GLU A 165 3.31 13.44 7.90
N ILE A 166 4.01 13.76 9.00
CA ILE A 166 4.15 12.90 10.17
C ILE A 166 3.87 13.73 11.43
N GLY A 167 2.85 13.31 12.19
CA GLY A 167 2.54 13.88 13.50
C GLY A 167 2.25 15.39 13.49
N GLY A 168 1.67 15.90 12.43
CA GLY A 168 1.37 17.32 12.25
C GLY A 168 2.51 18.13 11.62
N ILE A 169 3.71 17.54 11.46
CA ILE A 169 4.80 18.16 10.69
C ILE A 169 4.54 17.89 9.21
N LYS A 170 4.40 18.95 8.41
CA LYS A 170 3.99 18.87 6.99
C LYS A 170 5.09 19.36 6.07
N ASP A 171 5.28 18.61 4.98
CA ASP A 171 5.98 19.05 3.77
C ASP A 171 4.99 19.79 2.84
N LYS A 172 5.48 20.38 1.75
CA LYS A 172 4.62 21.03 0.75
C LYS A 172 3.62 20.05 0.18
N ASP A 173 2.41 20.51 -0.13
CA ASP A 173 1.36 19.66 -0.68
C ASP A 173 1.69 19.17 -2.09
N PHE A 174 2.43 19.96 -2.87
CA PHE A 174 2.76 19.67 -4.26
C PHE A 174 4.20 20.06 -4.61
N TYR A 175 4.82 19.22 -5.44
CA TYR A 175 6.08 19.47 -6.15
C TYR A 175 5.89 19.16 -7.63
N ASP A 176 6.63 19.85 -8.50
CA ASP A 176 6.72 19.45 -9.90
C ASP A 176 7.40 18.06 -10.02
N SER A 177 7.12 17.40 -11.14
CA SER A 177 7.56 16.01 -11.38
C SER A 177 9.09 15.87 -11.33
N GLU A 178 9.82 16.83 -11.88
CA GLU A 178 11.30 16.81 -11.92
C GLU A 178 11.85 16.89 -10.49
N THR A 179 11.40 17.86 -9.70
CA THR A 179 11.81 18.03 -8.30
C THR A 179 11.45 16.81 -7.48
N PHE A 180 10.26 16.24 -7.70
CA PHE A 180 9.82 15.05 -6.98
C PHE A 180 10.72 13.86 -7.29
N LYS A 181 10.94 13.53 -8.57
CA LYS A 181 11.75 12.38 -9.01
C LYS A 181 13.23 12.50 -8.60
N ALA A 182 13.80 13.70 -8.67
CA ALA A 182 15.19 13.95 -8.28
C ALA A 182 15.45 13.71 -6.77
N ASN A 183 14.40 13.76 -5.94
CA ASN A 183 14.50 13.61 -4.49
C ASN A 183 13.84 12.34 -3.94
N LEU A 184 13.41 11.42 -4.80
CA LEU A 184 12.89 10.11 -4.38
C LEU A 184 13.95 9.36 -3.57
N ASP A 185 13.50 8.75 -2.46
CA ASP A 185 14.32 7.90 -1.59
C ASP A 185 15.59 8.59 -1.01
N ARG A 186 15.64 9.95 -1.05
CA ARG A 186 16.79 10.73 -0.59
C ARG A 186 17.03 10.62 0.92
N ASN A 187 15.98 10.45 1.69
CA ASN A 187 16.05 10.31 3.14
C ASN A 187 15.10 9.22 3.65
N ASP A 188 15.34 8.78 4.88
CA ASP A 188 14.63 7.65 5.52
C ASP A 188 13.22 7.97 6.03
N VAL A 189 12.78 9.23 5.95
CA VAL A 189 11.37 9.63 6.17
C VAL A 189 10.61 9.85 4.87
N ARG A 190 11.30 9.81 3.71
CA ARG A 190 10.73 9.89 2.36
C ARG A 190 9.99 11.20 2.06
N VAL A 191 10.49 12.32 2.58
CA VAL A 191 10.05 13.68 2.23
C VAL A 191 11.02 14.35 1.28
N ILE A 192 10.57 15.43 0.62
CA ILE A 192 11.39 16.14 -0.36
C ILE A 192 12.31 17.15 0.33
N ASP A 193 11.82 17.86 1.34
CA ASP A 193 12.58 18.88 2.07
C ASP A 193 13.38 18.28 3.25
N ASP A 194 14.71 18.43 3.21
CA ASP A 194 15.61 17.88 4.25
C ASP A 194 15.43 18.54 5.63
N GLY A 195 15.01 19.80 5.69
CA GLY A 195 14.69 20.48 6.96
C GLY A 195 13.44 19.88 7.60
N ILE A 196 12.43 19.60 6.79
CA ILE A 196 11.21 18.91 7.23
C ILE A 196 11.55 17.45 7.62
N ALA A 197 12.44 16.78 6.90
CA ALA A 197 12.89 15.43 7.25
C ALA A 197 13.42 15.36 8.68
N GLN A 198 14.25 16.33 9.11
CA GLN A 198 14.78 16.35 10.47
C GLN A 198 13.67 16.61 11.50
N ALA A 199 12.77 17.56 11.24
CA ALA A 199 11.66 17.84 12.16
C ALA A 199 10.73 16.61 12.32
N MET A 200 10.52 15.82 11.25
CA MET A 200 9.77 14.57 11.34
C MET A 200 10.49 13.50 12.15
N ARG A 201 11.82 13.35 12.01
CA ARG A 201 12.62 12.42 12.85
C ARG A 201 12.51 12.81 14.34
N ASP A 202 12.67 14.09 14.65
CA ASP A 202 12.57 14.59 16.02
C ASP A 202 11.18 14.28 16.62
N LYS A 203 10.12 14.44 15.81
CA LYS A 203 8.74 14.11 16.22
C LYS A 203 8.51 12.61 16.43
N ILE A 204 9.12 11.76 15.61
CA ILE A 204 9.08 10.30 15.78
C ILE A 204 9.82 9.90 17.07
N ASP A 205 10.98 10.50 17.35
CA ASP A 205 11.76 10.22 18.54
C ASP A 205 11.05 10.69 19.82
N GLU A 206 10.36 11.84 19.78
CA GLU A 206 9.49 12.31 20.87
C GLU A 206 8.42 11.24 21.19
N ALA A 207 7.69 10.77 20.18
CA ALA A 207 6.67 9.74 20.35
C ALA A 207 7.25 8.42 20.90
N LYS A 208 8.39 7.99 20.36
CA LYS A 208 9.11 6.78 20.81
C LYS A 208 9.54 6.87 22.28
N ASN A 209 10.09 8.00 22.70
CA ASN A 209 10.55 8.23 24.07
C ASN A 209 9.38 8.25 25.06
N ASP A 210 8.21 8.72 24.61
CA ASP A 210 6.97 8.70 25.40
C ASP A 210 6.27 7.31 25.39
N GLY A 211 6.82 6.33 24.70
CA GLY A 211 6.22 5.00 24.56
C GLY A 211 4.97 4.97 23.67
N ASP A 212 4.81 5.97 22.81
CA ASP A 212 3.68 6.17 21.91
C ASP A 212 4.02 5.79 20.46
N SER A 213 3.05 5.93 19.58
CA SER A 213 3.17 5.80 18.13
C SER A 213 2.58 7.02 17.42
N ILE A 214 3.01 7.25 16.19
CA ILE A 214 2.60 8.42 15.44
C ILE A 214 2.19 8.03 14.01
N GLY A 215 1.16 8.69 13.47
CA GLY A 215 0.64 8.53 12.13
C GLY A 215 1.05 9.66 11.21
N GLY A 216 0.50 9.65 9.99
CA GLY A 216 0.78 10.68 9.00
C GLY A 216 0.00 10.52 7.70
N VAL A 217 0.45 11.25 6.70
CA VAL A 217 -0.14 11.30 5.36
C VAL A 217 0.91 10.94 4.33
N VAL A 218 0.56 10.06 3.41
CA VAL A 218 1.38 9.67 2.26
C VAL A 218 0.73 10.14 0.98
N GLN A 219 1.52 10.38 -0.06
CA GLN A 219 1.07 10.76 -1.38
C GLN A 219 1.65 9.84 -2.43
N VAL A 220 0.80 9.38 -3.35
CA VAL A 220 1.18 8.60 -4.54
C VAL A 220 0.85 9.44 -5.77
N VAL A 221 1.77 9.45 -6.73
CA VAL A 221 1.60 10.12 -8.02
C VAL A 221 1.73 9.09 -9.13
N VAL A 222 0.79 9.11 -10.09
CA VAL A 222 0.83 8.28 -11.30
C VAL A 222 0.89 9.21 -12.51
N GLU A 223 1.90 9.08 -13.33
CA GLU A 223 2.12 9.89 -14.52
C GLU A 223 1.86 9.12 -15.81
N ASN A 224 1.65 9.85 -16.87
CA ASN A 224 1.46 9.34 -18.23
C ASN A 224 0.25 8.41 -18.41
N MET A 225 -0.78 8.56 -17.58
CA MET A 225 -2.03 7.82 -17.78
C MET A 225 -2.71 8.22 -19.09
N PRO A 226 -3.12 7.25 -19.93
CA PRO A 226 -3.99 7.59 -21.07
C PRO A 226 -5.32 8.15 -20.58
N VAL A 227 -5.89 9.09 -21.32
CA VAL A 227 -7.19 9.68 -21.02
C VAL A 227 -8.29 8.63 -21.13
N GLY A 228 -9.25 8.65 -20.20
CA GLY A 228 -10.47 7.84 -20.27
C GLY A 228 -10.35 6.46 -19.65
N VAL A 229 -9.32 6.17 -18.85
CA VAL A 229 -9.26 4.93 -18.06
C VAL A 229 -10.17 5.04 -16.84
N GLY A 230 -11.03 4.06 -16.63
CA GLY A 230 -12.15 4.13 -15.71
C GLY A 230 -13.48 4.41 -16.42
N SER A 231 -14.51 4.80 -15.69
CA SER A 231 -15.82 5.05 -16.31
C SER A 231 -16.69 5.98 -15.48
N TYR A 232 -17.40 6.90 -16.13
CA TYR A 232 -18.44 7.70 -15.49
C TYR A 232 -19.81 6.98 -15.46
N VAL A 233 -19.95 5.90 -16.20
CA VAL A 233 -21.24 5.26 -16.48
C VAL A 233 -21.85 4.58 -15.25
N HIS A 234 -21.03 3.99 -14.38
CA HIS A 234 -21.49 3.32 -13.16
C HIS A 234 -20.47 3.43 -12.04
N TYR A 235 -20.97 3.48 -10.79
CA TYR A 235 -20.15 3.79 -9.59
C TYR A 235 -18.99 2.82 -9.36
N ASP A 236 -19.17 1.53 -9.62
CA ASP A 236 -18.17 0.47 -9.39
C ASP A 236 -17.06 0.41 -10.44
N ARG A 237 -17.18 1.21 -11.51
CA ARG A 237 -16.18 1.35 -12.56
C ARG A 237 -15.42 2.68 -12.50
N LYS A 238 -15.77 3.57 -11.58
CA LYS A 238 -15.06 4.81 -11.34
C LYS A 238 -13.66 4.52 -10.79
N LEU A 239 -12.63 5.08 -11.44
CA LEU A 239 -11.23 4.84 -11.08
C LEU A 239 -10.90 5.38 -9.68
N ASP A 240 -11.37 6.58 -9.34
CA ASP A 240 -11.24 7.17 -8.00
C ASP A 240 -11.84 6.26 -6.91
N GLY A 241 -13.05 5.74 -7.15
CA GLY A 241 -13.72 4.83 -6.22
C GLY A 241 -12.92 3.53 -5.99
N ARG A 242 -12.33 2.96 -7.03
CA ARG A 242 -11.49 1.75 -6.96
C ARG A 242 -10.18 2.01 -6.21
N ILE A 243 -9.47 3.08 -6.57
CA ILE A 243 -8.25 3.49 -5.86
C ILE A 243 -8.58 3.75 -4.38
N ALA A 244 -9.67 4.47 -4.08
CA ALA A 244 -10.09 4.75 -2.72
C ALA A 244 -10.34 3.47 -1.91
N GLN A 245 -11.03 2.48 -2.49
CA GLN A 245 -11.26 1.17 -1.87
C GLN A 245 -9.93 0.47 -1.56
N GLY A 246 -9.00 0.43 -2.52
CA GLY A 246 -7.67 -0.16 -2.34
C GLY A 246 -6.91 0.50 -1.20
N VAL A 247 -6.80 1.83 -1.22
CA VAL A 247 -6.05 2.60 -0.22
C VAL A 247 -6.64 2.46 1.19
N VAL A 248 -7.96 2.59 1.36
CA VAL A 248 -8.61 2.44 2.69
C VAL A 248 -8.53 1.01 3.21
N SER A 249 -8.33 0.01 2.33
CA SER A 249 -8.14 -1.39 2.71
C SER A 249 -6.75 -1.67 3.31
N ILE A 250 -5.77 -0.76 3.17
CA ILE A 250 -4.45 -0.90 3.78
C ILE A 250 -4.57 -0.81 5.31
N ASN A 251 -3.84 -1.69 6.01
CA ASN A 251 -3.80 -1.69 7.47
C ASN A 251 -3.50 -0.28 8.02
N ALA A 252 -4.29 0.17 8.99
CA ALA A 252 -4.21 1.47 9.66
C ALA A 252 -4.60 2.69 8.80
N PHE A 253 -4.91 2.57 7.53
CA PHE A 253 -5.42 3.68 6.74
C PHE A 253 -6.85 4.04 7.14
N LYS A 254 -7.16 5.34 7.22
CA LYS A 254 -8.44 5.90 7.68
C LYS A 254 -9.01 6.97 6.77
N GLY A 255 -8.27 7.40 5.77
CA GLY A 255 -8.73 8.39 4.82
C GLY A 255 -7.98 8.29 3.52
N VAL A 256 -8.62 8.76 2.46
CA VAL A 256 -8.08 8.90 1.11
C VAL A 256 -8.65 10.18 0.50
N SER A 257 -7.85 10.88 -0.28
CA SER A 257 -8.29 12.01 -1.08
C SER A 257 -7.50 12.10 -2.38
N PHE A 258 -8.04 12.86 -3.34
CA PHE A 258 -7.46 13.08 -4.66
C PHE A 258 -7.18 14.57 -4.85
N GLY A 259 -6.05 14.92 -5.46
CA GLY A 259 -5.66 16.32 -5.67
C GLY A 259 -5.64 17.11 -4.37
N GLU A 260 -6.31 18.25 -4.33
CA GLU A 260 -6.44 19.09 -3.12
C GLU A 260 -7.30 18.45 -2.01
N GLY A 261 -8.10 17.42 -2.36
CA GLY A 261 -8.88 16.65 -1.38
C GLY A 261 -9.87 17.53 -0.61
N PHE A 262 -9.79 17.46 0.73
CA PHE A 262 -10.71 18.22 1.59
C PHE A 262 -10.59 19.74 1.48
N LYS A 263 -9.42 20.27 1.06
CA LYS A 263 -9.23 21.71 0.84
C LYS A 263 -10.10 22.27 -0.29
N ALA A 264 -10.56 21.42 -1.21
CA ALA A 264 -11.49 21.82 -2.26
C ALA A 264 -12.81 22.40 -1.72
N ALA A 265 -13.23 22.00 -0.51
CA ALA A 265 -14.43 22.51 0.14
C ALA A 265 -14.28 23.96 0.67
N GLU A 266 -13.05 24.47 0.76
CA GLU A 266 -12.74 25.80 1.30
C GLU A 266 -12.73 26.89 0.21
N LYS A 267 -12.81 26.47 -1.07
CA LYS A 267 -12.64 27.34 -2.23
C LYS A 267 -13.90 27.40 -3.11
N PRO A 268 -14.14 28.50 -3.80
CA PRO A 268 -15.20 28.56 -4.82
C PRO A 268 -14.85 27.69 -6.03
N GLY A 269 -15.86 27.25 -6.77
CA GLY A 269 -15.68 26.35 -7.91
C GLY A 269 -14.70 26.86 -8.97
N SER A 270 -14.66 28.15 -9.21
CA SER A 270 -13.75 28.82 -10.17
C SER A 270 -12.25 28.70 -9.79
N GLU A 271 -11.94 28.39 -8.53
CA GLU A 271 -10.57 28.22 -8.04
C GLU A 271 -10.17 26.74 -7.90
N ILE A 272 -11.12 25.82 -8.10
CA ILE A 272 -10.90 24.39 -7.97
C ILE A 272 -11.00 23.65 -9.30
N GLN A 273 -11.89 24.06 -10.20
CA GLN A 273 -12.03 23.40 -11.48
C GLN A 273 -10.80 23.67 -12.35
N ASP A 274 -10.22 22.59 -12.91
CA ASP A 274 -9.05 22.69 -13.79
C ASP A 274 -9.48 23.12 -15.20
N GLU A 275 -9.02 24.31 -15.64
CA GLU A 275 -9.38 24.84 -16.96
C GLU A 275 -8.90 23.94 -18.09
N ILE A 276 -9.75 23.76 -19.11
CA ILE A 276 -9.45 22.96 -20.29
C ILE A 276 -8.74 23.83 -21.33
N LEU A 277 -7.55 23.41 -21.72
CA LEU A 277 -6.70 24.07 -22.71
C LEU A 277 -6.44 23.09 -23.88
N TYR A 278 -5.98 23.63 -25.00
CA TYR A 278 -5.65 22.87 -26.19
C TYR A 278 -4.37 23.37 -26.85
N ASN A 279 -3.54 22.44 -27.29
CA ASN A 279 -2.49 22.70 -28.28
C ASN A 279 -2.36 21.50 -29.24
N THR A 280 -1.70 21.73 -30.38
CA THR A 280 -1.61 20.72 -31.46
C THR A 280 -0.72 19.53 -31.13
N GLU A 281 0.15 19.63 -30.13
CA GLU A 281 1.07 18.56 -29.76
C GLU A 281 0.45 17.64 -28.68
N LEU A 282 -0.25 18.21 -27.71
CA LEU A 282 -0.82 17.48 -26.57
C LEU A 282 -2.31 17.16 -26.74
N GLY A 283 -3.01 17.82 -27.72
CA GLY A 283 -4.46 17.81 -27.75
C GLY A 283 -5.06 18.63 -26.61
N TYR A 284 -6.09 18.12 -25.95
CA TYR A 284 -6.71 18.73 -24.79
C TYR A 284 -5.94 18.40 -23.52
N TYR A 285 -5.61 19.38 -22.72
CA TYR A 285 -4.94 19.24 -21.42
C TYR A 285 -5.54 20.19 -20.37
N ARG A 286 -5.06 20.15 -19.14
CA ARG A 286 -5.53 21.01 -18.05
C ARG A 286 -4.48 22.05 -17.67
N GLY A 287 -4.92 23.28 -17.35
CA GLY A 287 -4.05 24.38 -16.92
C GLY A 287 -3.56 24.25 -15.47
N SER A 288 -4.21 23.41 -14.69
CA SER A 288 -3.91 23.10 -13.29
C SER A 288 -4.25 21.63 -13.01
N ASN A 289 -4.02 21.15 -11.78
CA ASN A 289 -4.35 19.77 -11.39
C ASN A 289 -4.90 19.69 -9.96
N HIS A 290 -5.84 20.56 -9.63
CA HIS A 290 -6.50 20.61 -8.32
C HIS A 290 -7.32 19.36 -8.05
N LEU A 291 -7.93 18.78 -9.10
CA LEU A 291 -8.74 17.56 -9.02
C LEU A 291 -7.91 16.27 -9.00
N GLY A 292 -6.57 16.38 -9.17
CA GLY A 292 -5.67 15.24 -9.05
C GLY A 292 -5.82 14.23 -10.19
N GLY A 293 -5.96 14.67 -11.44
CA GLY A 293 -5.91 13.84 -12.64
C GLY A 293 -7.16 13.00 -12.93
N LEU A 294 -8.25 13.22 -12.19
CA LEU A 294 -9.49 12.44 -12.28
C LEU A 294 -10.71 13.31 -12.47
N GLU A 295 -11.51 13.01 -13.49
CA GLU A 295 -12.78 13.68 -13.78
C GLU A 295 -13.87 12.65 -14.04
N GLY A 296 -14.98 12.74 -13.32
CA GLY A 296 -16.11 11.82 -13.48
C GLY A 296 -15.79 10.34 -13.23
N GLY A 297 -14.68 10.03 -12.53
CA GLY A 297 -14.21 8.66 -12.30
C GLY A 297 -13.32 8.11 -13.42
N MET A 298 -12.76 8.97 -14.26
CA MET A 298 -11.83 8.62 -15.35
C MET A 298 -10.55 9.46 -15.25
N SER A 299 -9.43 8.90 -15.73
CA SER A 299 -8.19 9.65 -15.93
C SER A 299 -8.38 10.73 -17.01
N ASN A 300 -7.81 11.92 -16.79
CA ASN A 300 -7.91 13.07 -17.72
C ASN A 300 -6.59 13.42 -18.41
N GLY A 301 -5.56 12.57 -18.26
CA GLY A 301 -4.22 12.78 -18.84
C GLY A 301 -3.26 13.56 -17.95
N MET A 302 -3.74 14.22 -16.89
CA MET A 302 -2.90 14.83 -15.87
C MET A 302 -2.39 13.77 -14.88
N PRO A 303 -1.32 14.05 -14.11
CA PRO A 303 -0.88 13.16 -13.05
C PRO A 303 -2.00 12.83 -12.06
N ILE A 304 -2.21 11.54 -11.78
CA ILE A 304 -3.15 11.14 -10.73
C ILE A 304 -2.46 11.33 -9.38
N ILE A 305 -3.07 12.14 -8.49
CA ILE A 305 -2.54 12.44 -7.16
C ILE A 305 -3.47 11.85 -6.11
N VAL A 306 -2.95 10.88 -5.35
CA VAL A 306 -3.67 10.16 -4.30
C VAL A 306 -3.02 10.42 -2.95
N ASN A 307 -3.77 10.88 -1.96
CA ASN A 307 -3.29 11.04 -0.59
C ASN A 307 -3.95 10.02 0.32
N GLY A 308 -3.16 9.35 1.16
CA GLY A 308 -3.64 8.35 2.11
C GLY A 308 -3.28 8.72 3.55
N VAL A 309 -4.25 8.63 4.46
CA VAL A 309 -4.06 8.96 5.88
C VAL A 309 -3.91 7.68 6.70
N MET A 310 -2.76 7.52 7.35
CA MET A 310 -2.46 6.42 8.26
C MET A 310 -2.61 6.89 9.71
N LYS A 311 -3.48 6.23 10.49
CA LYS A 311 -3.54 6.44 11.94
C LYS A 311 -2.28 5.90 12.64
N PRO A 312 -1.97 6.36 13.88
CA PRO A 312 -0.94 5.75 14.70
C PRO A 312 -1.14 4.23 14.88
N ILE A 313 -0.03 3.52 15.04
CA ILE A 313 -0.03 2.07 15.28
C ILE A 313 -0.69 1.78 16.63
N PRO A 314 -1.61 0.79 16.73
CA PRO A 314 -2.38 0.54 17.94
C PRO A 314 -1.60 -0.13 19.07
N THR A 315 -0.41 -0.67 18.81
CA THR A 315 0.45 -1.27 19.83
C THR A 315 1.35 -0.18 20.43
N LEU A 316 1.16 0.10 21.70
CA LEU A 316 1.88 1.16 22.44
C LEU A 316 2.72 0.55 23.56
N TYR A 317 3.92 1.10 23.79
CA TYR A 317 4.75 0.75 24.96
C TYR A 317 4.22 1.39 26.25
N LYS A 318 3.36 2.45 26.17
CA LYS A 318 2.48 2.91 27.23
C LYS A 318 1.05 2.42 26.96
N PRO A 319 0.70 1.17 27.35
CA PRO A 319 -0.52 0.53 26.89
C PRO A 319 -1.77 1.21 27.45
N LEU A 320 -2.78 1.34 26.58
CA LEU A 320 -4.09 1.83 26.97
C LEU A 320 -4.85 0.80 27.82
N ASN A 321 -5.92 1.23 28.48
CA ASN A 321 -6.81 0.34 29.20
C ASN A 321 -7.49 -0.64 28.25
N SER A 322 -7.64 -1.87 28.72
CA SER A 322 -8.31 -2.97 28.02
C SER A 322 -9.01 -3.86 29.06
N VAL A 323 -9.64 -4.92 28.62
CA VAL A 323 -10.34 -5.89 29.47
C VAL A 323 -9.91 -7.30 29.04
N ASP A 324 -9.61 -8.15 29.99
CA ASP A 324 -9.36 -9.57 29.71
C ASP A 324 -10.66 -10.25 29.25
N ILE A 325 -10.65 -10.89 28.09
CA ILE A 325 -11.87 -11.48 27.49
C ILE A 325 -12.42 -12.67 28.28
N ASN A 326 -11.59 -13.32 29.10
CA ASN A 326 -11.99 -14.46 29.92
C ASN A 326 -12.52 -14.04 31.28
N THR A 327 -11.74 -13.25 32.03
CA THR A 327 -12.10 -12.84 33.42
C THR A 327 -13.04 -11.65 33.47
N LYS A 328 -13.10 -10.82 32.44
CA LYS A 328 -13.80 -9.53 32.37
C LYS A 328 -13.25 -8.45 33.29
N GLU A 329 -12.06 -8.65 33.80
CA GLU A 329 -11.37 -7.68 34.64
C GLU A 329 -10.65 -6.63 33.81
N ASP A 330 -10.51 -5.43 34.35
CA ASP A 330 -9.75 -4.35 33.74
C ASP A 330 -8.27 -4.67 33.71
N PHE A 331 -7.64 -4.52 32.56
CA PHE A 331 -6.25 -4.73 32.34
C PHE A 331 -5.65 -3.66 31.42
N LYS A 332 -4.33 -3.67 31.31
CA LYS A 332 -3.63 -2.96 30.21
C LYS A 332 -3.59 -3.83 28.96
N ALA A 333 -3.73 -3.20 27.78
CA ALA A 333 -3.64 -3.87 26.49
C ALA A 333 -2.32 -4.63 26.34
N THR A 334 -2.33 -5.72 25.60
CA THR A 334 -1.13 -6.50 25.30
C THR A 334 -0.09 -5.65 24.57
N ILE A 335 1.16 -5.70 25.04
CA ILE A 335 2.31 -5.07 24.37
C ILE A 335 2.97 -6.11 23.49
N GLU A 336 3.01 -5.87 22.20
CA GLU A 336 3.79 -6.61 21.21
C GLU A 336 4.95 -5.73 20.70
N ARG A 337 5.96 -6.32 20.09
CA ARG A 337 7.01 -5.53 19.43
C ARG A 337 6.40 -4.74 18.27
N SER A 338 6.62 -3.43 18.27
CA SER A 338 6.02 -2.51 17.31
C SER A 338 6.97 -1.40 16.91
N ASP A 339 6.68 -0.80 15.78
CA ASP A 339 7.30 0.45 15.31
C ASP A 339 6.72 1.63 16.09
N SER A 340 7.47 2.72 16.22
CA SER A 340 6.94 4.00 16.71
C SER A 340 6.25 4.78 15.59
N CYS A 341 6.76 4.62 14.36
CA CYS A 341 6.18 5.17 13.13
C CYS A 341 6.38 4.20 11.98
N ALA A 342 5.35 3.98 11.18
CA ALA A 342 5.42 3.18 9.97
C ALA A 342 5.03 3.98 8.70
N VAL A 343 4.86 5.29 8.81
CA VAL A 343 4.40 6.15 7.69
C VAL A 343 5.33 6.08 6.48
N PRO A 344 6.69 6.10 6.63
CA PRO A 344 7.57 5.95 5.47
C PRO A 344 7.38 4.62 4.72
N ALA A 345 7.25 3.51 5.44
CA ALA A 345 6.95 2.21 4.83
C ALA A 345 5.53 2.16 4.23
N ALA A 346 4.56 2.82 4.87
CA ALA A 346 3.19 2.90 4.39
C ALA A 346 3.08 3.64 3.05
N SER A 347 3.98 4.60 2.75
CA SER A 347 4.04 5.24 1.43
C SER A 347 4.34 4.22 0.33
N ILE A 348 5.28 3.30 0.56
CA ILE A 348 5.60 2.20 -0.36
C ILE A 348 4.39 1.26 -0.50
N VAL A 349 3.75 0.87 0.59
CA VAL A 349 2.56 0.00 0.52
C VAL A 349 1.44 0.67 -0.27
N CYS A 350 1.18 1.96 -0.03
CA CYS A 350 0.15 2.73 -0.74
C CYS A 350 0.46 2.83 -2.25
N GLU A 351 1.71 3.09 -2.62
CA GLU A 351 2.19 3.11 -4.00
C GLU A 351 1.85 1.80 -4.73
N HIS A 352 2.15 0.68 -4.09
CA HIS A 352 1.95 -0.65 -4.69
C HIS A 352 0.47 -1.07 -4.77
N VAL A 353 -0.34 -0.64 -3.81
CA VAL A 353 -1.80 -0.83 -3.87
C VAL A 353 -2.40 0.01 -5.00
N VAL A 354 -1.98 1.26 -5.15
CA VAL A 354 -2.40 2.12 -6.28
C VAL A 354 -1.92 1.52 -7.61
N ALA A 355 -0.67 1.03 -7.70
CA ALA A 355 -0.16 0.37 -8.90
C ALA A 355 -1.03 -0.82 -9.33
N PHE A 356 -1.50 -1.62 -8.38
CA PHE A 356 -2.42 -2.72 -8.68
C PHE A 356 -3.76 -2.23 -9.23
N GLU A 357 -4.39 -1.21 -8.62
CA GLU A 357 -5.69 -0.70 -9.08
C GLU A 357 -5.58 -0.03 -10.46
N ILE A 358 -4.48 0.68 -10.74
CA ILE A 358 -4.17 1.24 -12.07
C ILE A 358 -3.98 0.13 -13.10
N ALA A 359 -3.13 -0.86 -12.83
CA ALA A 359 -2.89 -1.98 -13.74
C ALA A 359 -4.19 -2.75 -14.03
N LYS A 360 -5.00 -2.99 -13.00
CA LYS A 360 -6.30 -3.64 -13.13
C LYS A 360 -7.27 -2.83 -14.02
N ALA A 361 -7.35 -1.51 -13.82
CA ALA A 361 -8.21 -0.64 -14.61
C ALA A 361 -7.76 -0.60 -16.09
N LEU A 362 -6.45 -0.53 -16.36
CA LEU A 362 -5.90 -0.59 -17.71
C LEU A 362 -6.23 -1.91 -18.41
N LEU A 363 -6.09 -3.05 -17.72
CA LEU A 363 -6.38 -4.36 -18.29
C LEU A 363 -7.88 -4.62 -18.49
N GLU A 364 -8.74 -3.90 -17.78
CA GLU A 364 -10.19 -3.92 -18.03
C GLU A 364 -10.59 -3.03 -19.22
N GLU A 365 -9.92 -1.89 -19.39
CA GLU A 365 -10.13 -0.96 -20.52
C GLU A 365 -9.55 -1.53 -21.81
N PHE A 366 -8.32 -2.04 -21.77
CA PHE A 366 -7.57 -2.58 -22.90
C PHE A 366 -7.43 -4.10 -22.78
N GLN A 367 -8.44 -4.83 -23.24
CA GLN A 367 -8.46 -6.29 -23.15
C GLN A 367 -7.39 -6.92 -24.05
N SER A 368 -6.31 -7.39 -23.43
CA SER A 368 -5.15 -7.93 -24.13
C SER A 368 -4.63 -9.19 -23.47
N ASN A 369 -4.22 -10.18 -24.29
CA ASN A 369 -3.67 -11.43 -23.80
C ASN A 369 -2.14 -11.38 -23.64
N HIS A 370 -1.44 -10.44 -24.30
CA HIS A 370 0.01 -10.29 -24.24
C HIS A 370 0.42 -8.82 -24.27
N ILE A 371 1.62 -8.55 -23.76
CA ILE A 371 2.09 -7.19 -23.51
C ILE A 371 2.17 -6.32 -24.78
N GLU A 372 2.59 -6.86 -25.90
CA GLU A 372 2.72 -6.09 -27.14
C GLU A 372 1.37 -5.59 -27.68
N GLN A 373 0.32 -6.39 -27.56
CA GLN A 373 -1.02 -5.96 -27.92
C GLN A 373 -1.51 -4.83 -27.00
N LEU A 374 -1.24 -4.95 -25.70
CA LEU A 374 -1.59 -3.91 -24.72
C LEU A 374 -0.89 -2.58 -25.01
N LYS A 375 0.43 -2.63 -25.29
CA LYS A 375 1.21 -1.46 -25.71
C LYS A 375 0.62 -0.77 -26.93
N GLN A 376 0.30 -1.55 -27.95
CA GLN A 376 -0.28 -1.02 -29.18
C GLN A 376 -1.62 -0.32 -28.93
N GLN A 377 -2.52 -0.91 -28.15
CA GLN A 377 -3.82 -0.32 -27.84
C GLN A 377 -3.68 1.00 -27.04
N ILE A 378 -2.70 1.10 -26.14
CA ILE A 378 -2.45 2.33 -25.39
C ILE A 378 -1.89 3.41 -26.30
N ILE A 379 -0.96 3.08 -27.20
CA ILE A 379 -0.43 4.02 -28.20
C ILE A 379 -1.56 4.55 -29.08
N GLU A 380 -2.41 3.68 -29.60
CA GLU A 380 -3.57 4.07 -30.41
C GLU A 380 -4.54 4.97 -29.64
N ARG A 381 -4.82 4.67 -28.37
CA ARG A 381 -5.65 5.52 -27.51
C ARG A 381 -5.04 6.91 -27.33
N ARG A 382 -3.73 7.00 -27.06
CA ARG A 382 -3.03 8.29 -26.92
C ARG A 382 -3.12 9.12 -28.21
N GLN A 383 -2.95 8.47 -29.36
CA GLN A 383 -3.07 9.14 -30.66
C GLN A 383 -4.49 9.65 -30.90
N LEU A 384 -5.51 8.83 -30.68
CA LEU A 384 -6.91 9.23 -30.79
C LEU A 384 -7.28 10.41 -29.89
N ASN A 385 -6.70 10.48 -28.68
CA ASN A 385 -6.93 11.58 -27.77
C ASN A 385 -6.33 12.91 -28.26
N ILE A 386 -5.22 12.86 -29.00
CA ILE A 386 -4.61 14.06 -29.62
C ILE A 386 -5.44 14.49 -30.84
N GLU A 387 -5.98 13.58 -31.61
CA GLU A 387 -6.77 13.81 -32.82
C GLU A 387 -8.23 14.22 -32.56
N PHE A 388 -8.76 14.02 -31.33
CA PHE A 388 -10.12 14.37 -30.96
C PHE A 388 -10.33 15.88 -31.03
#